data_85d157e6c1a0b086a6c6fdaf8ff8db79
#
_entry.id   85d157e6c1a0b086a6c6fdaf8ff8db79
#
_cell.length_a   1.000
_cell.length_b   1.000
_cell.length_c   1.000
_cell.angle_alpha   90.00
_cell.angle_beta   90.00
_cell.angle_gamma   90.00
#
_symmetry.space_group_name_H-M   'P 1'
#
loop_
_entity.id
_entity.type
_entity.pdbx_description
1 polymer ?
#
loop_
_entity_poly.entity_id
_entity_poly.type
_entity_poly.pdbx_seq_one_letter_code
_entity_poly.pdbx_strand_id
1 'polypeptide(L)'
;MFYNDLPENKKVYIEDDYRPIKTRVKKLVNKDINVDRVMAMVRRDTRYGIDRRHRLKPDPERARMSAVKAGLTKAQTAEHVRCQHIAKELDELISFLQEELIATEYPDGLPKFDYEKYKNDSYFI
;
A
#
# COMPACT_ATOMS: atom_id res chain seq x y z
N MET A 1 4.11 8.42 -15.33
CA MET A 1 5.16 7.37 -15.33
C MET A 1 4.68 6.18 -14.51
N PHE A 2 4.75 5.01 -15.07
CA PHE A 2 4.45 3.76 -14.39
C PHE A 2 5.75 3.06 -13.99
N TYR A 3 5.65 1.99 -13.20
CA TYR A 3 6.79 1.20 -12.76
C TYR A 3 7.67 0.75 -13.95
N ASN A 4 7.03 0.28 -15.03
CA ASN A 4 7.74 -0.19 -16.21
C ASN A 4 8.48 0.93 -16.97
N ASP A 5 8.15 2.19 -16.71
CA ASP A 5 8.78 3.33 -17.36
C ASP A 5 10.02 3.84 -16.59
N LEU A 6 10.33 3.23 -15.44
CA LEU A 6 11.50 3.60 -14.66
C LEU A 6 12.78 3.12 -15.33
N PRO A 7 13.92 3.83 -15.15
CA PRO A 7 15.22 3.31 -15.58
C PRO A 7 15.52 1.95 -14.96
N GLU A 8 16.23 1.09 -15.69
CA GLU A 8 16.50 -0.27 -15.24
C GLU A 8 17.20 -0.34 -13.87
N ASN A 9 18.13 0.56 -13.59
CA ASN A 9 18.80 0.61 -12.29
C ASN A 9 17.82 0.91 -11.15
N LYS A 10 16.82 1.76 -11.40
CA LYS A 10 15.76 2.05 -10.43
C LYS A 10 14.85 0.84 -10.22
N LYS A 11 14.48 0.15 -11.31
CA LYS A 11 13.64 -1.06 -11.22
C LYS A 11 14.31 -2.13 -10.37
N VAL A 12 15.59 -2.41 -10.61
CA VAL A 12 16.34 -3.41 -9.86
C VAL A 12 16.37 -3.05 -8.37
N TYR A 13 16.65 -1.79 -8.05
CA TYR A 13 16.68 -1.31 -6.68
C TYR A 13 15.34 -1.51 -5.99
N ILE A 14 14.26 -1.08 -6.64
CA ILE A 14 12.90 -1.21 -6.09
C ILE A 14 12.53 -2.69 -5.92
N GLU A 15 12.82 -3.53 -6.93
CA GLU A 15 12.51 -4.95 -6.87
C GLU A 15 13.20 -5.66 -5.70
N ASP A 16 14.47 -5.33 -5.43
CA ASP A 16 15.20 -5.93 -4.33
C ASP A 16 14.57 -5.58 -2.98
N ASP A 17 14.07 -4.34 -2.84
CA ASP A 17 13.48 -3.88 -1.58
C ASP A 17 12.06 -4.42 -1.35
N TYR A 18 11.24 -4.57 -2.39
CA TYR A 18 9.87 -5.05 -2.19
C TYR A 18 9.67 -6.56 -2.42
N ARG A 19 10.67 -7.26 -2.98
CA ARG A 19 10.55 -8.70 -3.25
C ARG A 19 10.17 -9.51 -2.02
N PRO A 20 10.75 -9.26 -0.83
CA PRO A 20 10.34 -9.97 0.39
C PRO A 20 8.87 -9.76 0.73
N ILE A 21 8.35 -8.55 0.55
CA ILE A 21 6.95 -8.21 0.80
C ILE A 21 6.06 -8.98 -0.17
N LYS A 22 6.41 -8.98 -1.46
CA LYS A 22 5.69 -9.70 -2.50
C LYS A 22 5.59 -11.19 -2.19
N THR A 23 6.69 -11.79 -1.73
CA THR A 23 6.74 -13.19 -1.36
C THR A 23 5.82 -13.49 -0.19
N ARG A 24 5.81 -12.64 0.84
CA ARG A 24 4.93 -12.82 2.01
C ARG A 24 3.47 -12.73 1.63
N VAL A 25 3.10 -11.76 0.80
CA VAL A 25 1.72 -11.61 0.34
C VAL A 25 1.29 -12.81 -0.51
N LYS A 26 2.16 -13.28 -1.40
CA LYS A 26 1.87 -14.45 -2.22
C LYS A 26 1.55 -15.68 -1.38
N LYS A 27 2.26 -15.89 -0.28
CA LYS A 27 1.99 -16.98 0.66
C LYS A 27 0.61 -16.84 1.31
N LEU A 28 0.17 -15.62 1.59
CA LEU A 28 -1.10 -15.37 2.26
C LEU A 28 -2.30 -15.46 1.32
N VAL A 29 -2.18 -15.04 0.07
CA VAL A 29 -3.30 -14.97 -0.89
C VAL A 29 -3.17 -15.93 -2.07
N ASN A 30 -2.03 -16.60 -2.20
CA ASN A 30 -1.72 -17.53 -3.29
C ASN A 30 -1.83 -16.90 -4.68
N LYS A 31 -1.46 -15.63 -4.81
CA LYS A 31 -1.35 -14.95 -6.11
C LYS A 31 -0.39 -13.76 -6.02
N ASP A 32 0.14 -13.36 -7.18
CA ASP A 32 1.09 -12.25 -7.25
C ASP A 32 0.42 -10.88 -7.11
N ILE A 33 1.20 -9.93 -6.59
CA ILE A 33 0.80 -8.52 -6.53
C ILE A 33 1.06 -7.89 -7.90
N ASN A 34 0.10 -7.10 -8.38
CA ASN A 34 0.32 -6.26 -9.54
C ASN A 34 0.91 -4.91 -9.09
N VAL A 35 2.24 -4.80 -9.16
CA VAL A 35 2.98 -3.62 -8.69
C VAL A 35 2.65 -2.38 -9.50
N ASP A 36 2.41 -2.50 -10.80
CA ASP A 36 2.02 -1.37 -11.64
C ASP A 36 0.70 -0.75 -11.17
N ARG A 37 -0.23 -1.59 -10.76
CA ARG A 37 -1.53 -1.14 -10.23
C ARG A 37 -1.37 -0.41 -8.90
N VAL A 38 -0.52 -0.95 -8.02
CA VAL A 38 -0.21 -0.31 -6.73
C VAL A 38 0.48 1.03 -6.97
N MET A 39 1.45 1.08 -7.89
CA MET A 39 2.16 2.31 -8.22
C MET A 39 1.22 3.38 -8.81
N ALA A 40 0.27 2.98 -9.66
CA ALA A 40 -0.72 3.91 -10.22
C ALA A 40 -1.57 4.55 -9.12
N MET A 41 -1.99 3.76 -8.14
CA MET A 41 -2.73 4.25 -6.97
C MET A 41 -1.89 5.21 -6.15
N VAL A 42 -0.64 4.84 -5.85
CA VAL A 42 0.29 5.66 -5.07
C VAL A 42 0.58 6.98 -5.79
N ARG A 43 0.79 6.94 -7.09
CA ARG A 43 1.04 8.14 -7.91
C ARG A 43 -0.14 9.09 -7.88
N ARG A 44 -1.35 8.56 -8.02
CA ARG A 44 -2.56 9.35 -7.94
C ARG A 44 -2.70 10.02 -6.58
N ASP A 45 -2.52 9.26 -5.51
CA ASP A 45 -2.66 9.79 -4.15
C ASP A 45 -1.59 10.86 -3.86
N THR A 46 -0.36 10.62 -4.30
CA THR A 46 0.74 11.57 -4.13
C THR A 46 0.46 12.89 -4.86
N ARG A 47 -0.11 12.82 -6.05
CA ARG A 47 -0.48 14.00 -6.84
C ARG A 47 -1.46 14.90 -6.09
N TYR A 48 -2.33 14.30 -5.31
CA TYR A 48 -3.34 15.05 -4.52
C TYR A 48 -2.89 15.34 -3.09
N GLY A 49 -1.64 15.04 -2.75
CA GLY A 49 -1.10 15.33 -1.42
C GLY A 49 -1.49 14.33 -0.33
N ILE A 50 -1.98 13.16 -0.70
CA ILE A 50 -2.33 12.10 0.28
C ILE A 50 -1.06 11.38 0.70
N ASP A 51 -0.73 11.48 1.98
CA ASP A 51 0.45 10.83 2.56
C ASP A 51 0.07 9.46 3.14
N ARG A 52 0.61 8.41 2.53
CA ARG A 52 0.36 7.04 2.94
C ARG A 52 1.41 6.48 3.90
N ARG A 53 2.50 7.22 4.14
CA ARG A 53 3.63 6.74 4.94
C ARG A 53 3.37 6.77 6.44
N HIS A 54 2.51 7.68 6.89
CA HIS A 54 2.30 7.98 8.30
C HIS A 54 0.90 7.64 8.82
N ARG A 55 0.09 6.95 8.02
CA ARG A 55 -1.24 6.55 8.47
C ARG A 55 -1.16 5.41 9.49
N LEU A 56 -2.24 5.23 10.24
CA LEU A 56 -2.35 4.11 11.18
C LEU A 56 -2.18 2.80 10.44
N LYS A 57 -1.23 1.97 10.92
CA LYS A 57 -0.92 0.71 10.27
C LYS A 57 -1.85 -0.40 10.72
N PRO A 58 -2.19 -1.34 9.82
CA PRO A 58 -2.95 -2.54 10.21
C PRO A 58 -2.21 -3.32 11.29
N ASP A 59 -2.96 -3.83 12.26
CA ASP A 59 -2.41 -4.56 13.41
C ASP A 59 -3.16 -5.89 13.55
N PRO A 60 -2.58 -7.02 13.10
CA PRO A 60 -3.23 -8.32 13.19
C PRO A 60 -3.53 -8.77 14.61
N GLU A 61 -2.69 -8.43 15.57
CA GLU A 61 -2.92 -8.82 16.97
C GLU A 61 -4.10 -8.07 17.58
N ARG A 62 -4.20 -6.76 17.32
CA ARG A 62 -5.36 -5.97 17.74
C ARG A 62 -6.64 -6.49 17.09
N ALA A 63 -6.58 -6.86 15.81
CA ALA A 63 -7.70 -7.43 15.08
C ALA A 63 -8.17 -8.75 15.72
N ARG A 64 -7.23 -9.60 16.14
CA ARG A 64 -7.55 -10.86 16.81
C ARG A 64 -8.25 -10.61 18.15
N MET A 65 -7.71 -9.70 18.94
CA MET A 65 -8.30 -9.34 20.24
C MET A 65 -9.71 -8.76 20.08
N SER A 66 -9.91 -7.87 19.11
CA SER A 66 -11.22 -7.29 18.82
C SER A 66 -12.22 -8.35 18.36
N ALA A 67 -11.80 -9.30 17.52
CA ALA A 67 -12.66 -10.36 17.02
C ALA A 67 -13.11 -11.28 18.16
N VAL A 68 -12.20 -11.67 19.05
CA VAL A 68 -12.52 -12.49 20.22
C VAL A 68 -13.50 -11.75 21.12
N LYS A 69 -13.27 -10.49 21.39
CA LYS A 69 -14.13 -9.64 22.21
C LYS A 69 -15.53 -9.48 21.60
N ALA A 70 -15.62 -9.45 20.27
CA ALA A 70 -16.89 -9.35 19.56
C ALA A 70 -17.62 -10.69 19.42
N GLY A 71 -17.03 -11.79 19.91
CA GLY A 71 -17.67 -13.11 19.90
C GLY A 71 -17.59 -13.84 18.55
N LEU A 72 -16.63 -13.50 17.69
CA LEU A 72 -16.46 -14.18 16.42
C LEU A 72 -15.98 -15.62 16.63
N THR A 73 -16.37 -16.53 15.72
CA THR A 73 -15.90 -17.92 15.73
C THR A 73 -14.39 -17.97 15.48
N LYS A 74 -13.75 -19.12 15.74
CA LYS A 74 -12.34 -19.32 15.44
C LYS A 74 -12.04 -19.12 13.96
N ALA A 75 -12.91 -19.63 13.07
CA ALA A 75 -12.73 -19.48 11.63
C ALA A 75 -12.85 -18.02 11.19
N GLN A 76 -13.84 -17.29 11.70
CA GLN A 76 -14.03 -15.87 11.42
C GLN A 76 -12.85 -15.03 11.93
N THR A 77 -12.37 -15.33 13.14
CA THR A 77 -11.22 -14.65 13.73
C THR A 77 -9.96 -14.90 12.91
N ALA A 78 -9.70 -16.15 12.50
CA ALA A 78 -8.55 -16.48 11.67
C ALA A 78 -8.56 -15.73 10.34
N GLU A 79 -9.72 -15.64 9.69
CA GLU A 79 -9.87 -14.91 8.42
C GLU A 79 -9.65 -13.41 8.62
N HIS A 80 -10.18 -12.85 9.68
CA HIS A 80 -9.99 -11.41 9.99
C HIS A 80 -8.51 -11.09 10.23
N VAL A 81 -7.82 -11.94 10.98
CA VAL A 81 -6.38 -11.79 11.24
C VAL A 81 -5.57 -11.93 9.95
N ARG A 82 -5.93 -12.90 9.10
CA ARG A 82 -5.27 -13.08 7.80
C ARG A 82 -5.39 -11.83 6.93
N CYS A 83 -6.58 -11.23 6.86
CA CYS A 83 -6.80 -9.99 6.13
C CYS A 83 -5.94 -8.84 6.66
N GLN A 84 -5.76 -8.76 7.97
CA GLN A 84 -4.91 -7.72 8.58
C GLN A 84 -3.43 -7.95 8.29
N HIS A 85 -2.97 -9.21 8.22
CA HIS A 85 -1.60 -9.51 7.79
C HIS A 85 -1.36 -9.07 6.34
N ILE A 86 -2.29 -9.35 5.45
CA ILE A 86 -2.21 -8.93 4.06
C ILE A 86 -2.16 -7.40 3.97
N ALA A 87 -3.06 -6.74 4.68
CA ALA A 87 -3.13 -5.27 4.70
C ALA A 87 -1.83 -4.65 5.22
N LYS A 88 -1.23 -5.24 6.26
CA LYS A 88 0.05 -4.77 6.82
C LYS A 88 1.17 -4.86 5.80
N GLU A 89 1.29 -5.98 5.09
CA GLU A 89 2.32 -6.15 4.07
C GLU A 89 2.12 -5.20 2.89
N LEU A 90 0.87 -5.03 2.45
CA LEU A 90 0.56 -4.08 1.38
C LEU A 90 0.84 -2.64 1.80
N ASP A 91 0.59 -2.30 3.06
CA ASP A 91 0.89 -0.97 3.59
C ASP A 91 2.40 -0.68 3.57
N GLU A 92 3.23 -1.67 3.88
CA GLU A 92 4.68 -1.54 3.77
C GLU A 92 5.11 -1.25 2.32
N LEU A 93 4.54 -1.98 1.36
CA LEU A 93 4.81 -1.76 -0.06
C LEU A 93 4.37 -0.37 -0.51
N ILE A 94 3.16 0.04 -0.15
CA ILE A 94 2.60 1.35 -0.50
C ILE A 94 3.48 2.47 0.05
N SER A 95 3.87 2.37 1.32
CA SER A 95 4.73 3.37 1.96
C SER A 95 6.10 3.47 1.28
N PHE A 96 6.70 2.33 0.96
CA PHE A 96 7.98 2.28 0.27
C PHE A 96 7.89 2.92 -1.11
N LEU A 97 6.89 2.55 -1.91
CA LEU A 97 6.71 3.10 -3.26
C LEU A 97 6.46 4.61 -3.23
N GLN A 98 5.70 5.09 -2.25
CA GLN A 98 5.45 6.53 -2.13
C GLN A 98 6.72 7.29 -1.75
N GLU A 99 7.56 6.75 -0.85
CA GLU A 99 8.84 7.37 -0.52
C GLU A 99 9.73 7.51 -1.76
N GLU A 100 9.81 6.45 -2.58
CA GLU A 100 10.58 6.48 -3.82
C GLU A 100 10.03 7.51 -4.81
N LEU A 101 8.72 7.58 -4.93
CA LEU A 101 8.06 8.53 -5.82
C LEU A 101 8.32 9.98 -5.38
N ILE A 102 8.21 10.26 -4.09
CA ILE A 102 8.48 11.59 -3.53
C ILE A 102 9.93 11.98 -3.78
N ALA A 103 10.86 11.06 -3.51
CA ALA A 103 12.29 11.33 -3.71
C ALA A 103 12.63 11.64 -5.17
N THR A 104 11.90 11.06 -6.13
CA THR A 104 12.20 11.23 -7.56
C THR A 104 11.41 12.35 -8.23
N GLU A 105 10.17 12.57 -7.85
CA GLU A 105 9.26 13.49 -8.56
C GLU A 105 8.79 14.69 -7.73
N TYR A 106 8.93 14.63 -6.41
CA TYR A 106 8.47 15.69 -5.51
C TYR A 106 9.56 16.06 -4.51
N PRO A 107 10.73 16.56 -5.01
CA PRO A 107 11.87 16.84 -4.12
C PRO A 107 11.58 17.93 -3.09
N ASP A 108 10.59 18.79 -3.34
CA ASP A 108 10.17 19.84 -2.42
C ASP A 108 9.06 19.40 -1.47
N GLY A 109 8.71 18.12 -1.50
CA GLY A 109 7.67 17.54 -0.65
C GLY A 109 6.34 17.37 -1.35
N LEU A 110 5.37 16.80 -0.62
CA LEU A 110 4.04 16.55 -1.14
C LEU A 110 3.29 17.86 -1.44
N PRO A 111 2.45 17.88 -2.51
CA PRO A 111 1.51 18.97 -2.71
C PRO A 111 0.55 19.10 -1.54
N LYS A 112 -0.01 20.29 -1.33
CA LYS A 112 -1.05 20.49 -0.33
C LYS A 112 -2.30 19.71 -0.74
N PHE A 113 -2.89 18.97 0.21
CA PHE A 113 -4.10 18.21 -0.06
C PHE A 113 -5.27 19.13 -0.40
N ASP A 114 -5.90 18.88 -1.55
CA ASP A 114 -7.07 19.60 -2.02
C ASP A 114 -8.22 18.61 -2.15
N TYR A 115 -9.13 18.62 -1.18
CA TYR A 115 -10.25 17.68 -1.11
C TYR A 115 -11.22 17.86 -2.30
N GLU A 116 -11.48 19.09 -2.72
CA GLU A 116 -12.41 19.36 -3.82
C GLU A 116 -11.88 18.80 -5.13
N LYS A 117 -10.59 19.01 -5.41
CA LYS A 117 -9.93 18.45 -6.59
C LYS A 117 -9.92 16.91 -6.55
N TYR A 118 -9.61 16.34 -5.40
CA TYR A 118 -9.60 14.89 -5.21
C TYR A 118 -11.00 14.30 -5.42
N LYS A 119 -12.00 14.90 -4.82
CA LYS A 119 -13.40 14.48 -4.90
C LYS A 119 -13.92 14.47 -6.34
N ASN A 120 -13.49 15.46 -7.15
CA ASN A 120 -13.97 15.63 -8.52
C ASN A 120 -13.12 14.87 -9.55
N ASP A 121 -12.14 14.10 -9.12
CA ASP A 121 -11.32 13.30 -10.02
C ASP A 121 -12.16 12.17 -10.63
N SER A 122 -12.01 11.98 -11.95
CA SER A 122 -12.73 10.95 -12.72
C SER A 122 -12.47 9.52 -12.24
N TYR A 123 -11.46 9.32 -11.42
CA TYR A 123 -11.17 8.02 -10.82
C TYR A 123 -12.35 7.44 -10.07
N PHE A 124 -13.21 8.27 -9.52
CA PHE A 124 -14.37 7.83 -8.75
C PHE A 124 -15.60 7.51 -9.58
N ILE A 125 -15.51 7.68 -10.87
CA ILE A 125 -16.62 7.42 -11.79
C ILE A 125 -16.62 5.98 -12.29
#